data_7afbfb34605284bd7746d82c5a0031f9
#
_entry.id   7afbfb34605284bd7746d82c5a0031f9
#
_cell.length_a   1.000
_cell.length_b   1.000
_cell.length_c   1.000
_cell.angle_alpha   90.00
_cell.angle_beta   90.00
_cell.angle_gamma   90.00
#
_symmetry.space_group_name_H-M   'P 1'
#
loop_
_entity.id
_entity.type
_entity.pdbx_description
1 polymer ?
#
loop_
_entity_poly.entity_id
_entity_poly.type
_entity_poly.pdbx_seq_one_letter_code
_entity_poly.pdbx_strand_id
1 'polypeptide(L)'
;MCGIVALVGSQPAAPQLLEGLRQLEYRGYDSAGLATVTSEGRLTCLRAKGKLVNLSQRVASLGAPGQCGIGHTRWATHGKPEEHNAHPHRSVDGGVAVVQNGIIENHRQLRDGLESTGVEFQSETDTEVIPHLVSAELHRRLQNGEQPSGSTLLQTVQAVLPQLQGAYALAVIWEQAPGALVVARRAAPLLIGLGEGEFLCASDTPALAGFTRTILPMEDDEVALLSPLGVELYDGEGVRQQRMPTLLTGTDHVADKREFRHFMLKEIHEQPETAALWVSRHLPEGLPASMPVALPFDEAFYAGIERIEILACGTSRHAALVGAHLLEQFAGLPTAVHYASEFRYAPPPLAPNTLTIGVTQSGETADTLAALAMEAQRRSAHPDPAYAPRQLGVTNRPESSLSRQVPHILDIGAGIEVGVAATKTFMGQLLAFYGLAMAFAARRGSRSAAEIQTLVDELRTLPQQ
;
A
#
# COMPACT_ATOMS: atom_id res chain seq x y z
N MET A 1 -2.57 -9.42 -1.22
CA MET A 1 -3.05 -8.02 -1.38
C MET A 1 -3.51 -7.83 -2.82
N CYS A 2 -4.58 -7.08 -3.05
CA CYS A 2 -5.12 -6.85 -4.39
C CYS A 2 -4.43 -5.68 -5.11
N GLY A 3 -4.61 -5.56 -6.43
CA GLY A 3 -4.09 -4.47 -7.24
C GLY A 3 -5.21 -3.70 -7.95
N ILE A 4 -5.20 -2.36 -7.85
CA ILE A 4 -6.10 -1.46 -8.58
C ILE A 4 -5.30 -0.68 -9.61
N VAL A 5 -5.85 -0.55 -10.80
CA VAL A 5 -5.44 0.42 -11.84
C VAL A 5 -6.70 1.05 -12.41
N ALA A 6 -6.72 2.36 -12.49
CA ALA A 6 -7.81 3.11 -13.09
C ALA A 6 -7.26 4.26 -13.93
N LEU A 7 -7.95 4.64 -14.98
CA LEU A 7 -7.50 5.74 -15.82
C LEU A 7 -8.66 6.44 -16.55
N VAL A 8 -8.42 7.69 -16.87
CA VAL A 8 -9.24 8.50 -17.79
C VAL A 8 -8.30 9.31 -18.66
N GLY A 9 -8.58 9.33 -19.97
CA GLY A 9 -7.72 10.02 -20.94
C GLY A 9 -8.29 10.03 -22.34
N SER A 10 -7.42 10.17 -23.34
CA SER A 10 -7.78 10.21 -24.76
C SER A 10 -7.56 8.88 -25.48
N GLN A 11 -6.75 7.99 -24.91
CA GLN A 11 -6.38 6.72 -25.51
C GLN A 11 -7.32 5.58 -25.02
N PRO A 12 -7.39 4.46 -25.74
CA PRO A 12 -8.13 3.28 -25.29
C PRO A 12 -7.64 2.79 -23.91
N ALA A 13 -8.58 2.67 -22.97
CA ALA A 13 -8.27 2.34 -21.57
C ALA A 13 -7.81 0.89 -21.38
N ALA A 14 -8.40 -0.07 -22.07
CA ALA A 14 -8.18 -1.49 -21.81
C ALA A 14 -6.70 -1.95 -21.96
N PRO A 15 -5.93 -1.54 -22.99
CA PRO A 15 -4.51 -1.90 -23.08
C PRO A 15 -3.68 -1.35 -21.93
N GLN A 16 -3.93 -0.11 -21.52
CA GLN A 16 -3.21 0.54 -20.42
C GLN A 16 -3.56 -0.09 -19.08
N LEU A 17 -4.86 -0.41 -18.84
CA LEU A 17 -5.30 -1.15 -17.66
C LEU A 17 -4.60 -2.51 -17.56
N LEU A 18 -4.55 -3.28 -18.65
CA LEU A 18 -3.86 -4.58 -18.66
C LEU A 18 -2.37 -4.45 -18.39
N GLU A 19 -1.72 -3.42 -18.93
CA GLU A 19 -0.30 -3.17 -18.67
C GLU A 19 -0.06 -2.83 -17.19
N GLY A 20 -0.82 -1.90 -16.62
CA GLY A 20 -0.72 -1.55 -15.19
C GLY A 20 -1.04 -2.74 -14.28
N LEU A 21 -2.08 -3.53 -14.59
CA LEU A 21 -2.42 -4.74 -13.83
C LEU A 21 -1.32 -5.81 -13.91
N ARG A 22 -0.59 -5.89 -15.02
CA ARG A 22 0.55 -6.81 -15.17
C ARG A 22 1.66 -6.47 -14.17
N GLN A 23 1.88 -5.18 -13.93
CA GLN A 23 2.85 -4.72 -12.92
C GLN A 23 2.36 -5.00 -11.48
N LEU A 24 1.07 -5.26 -11.28
CA LEU A 24 0.46 -5.56 -9.98
C LEU A 24 0.05 -7.03 -9.81
N GLU A 25 0.32 -7.92 -10.78
CA GLU A 25 -0.11 -9.32 -10.71
C GLU A 25 0.48 -10.04 -9.48
N TYR A 26 1.63 -9.60 -8.98
CA TYR A 26 2.23 -10.11 -7.76
C TYR A 26 1.37 -9.87 -6.51
N ARG A 27 0.47 -8.88 -6.55
CA ARG A 27 -0.44 -8.57 -5.44
C ARG A 27 -1.70 -9.45 -5.44
N GLY A 28 -2.05 -10.06 -6.57
CA GLY A 28 -3.21 -10.93 -6.68
C GLY A 28 -3.27 -11.62 -8.03
N TYR A 29 -3.54 -12.93 -8.03
CA TYR A 29 -3.60 -13.76 -9.22
C TYR A 29 -4.75 -14.78 -9.20
N ASP A 30 -5.68 -14.66 -8.26
CA ASP A 30 -6.84 -15.55 -8.11
C ASP A 30 -7.92 -15.26 -9.13
N SER A 31 -8.07 -14.00 -9.46
CA SER A 31 -8.94 -13.51 -10.52
C SER A 31 -8.55 -12.09 -10.92
N ALA A 32 -8.95 -11.67 -12.10
CA ALA A 32 -8.75 -10.32 -12.59
C ALA A 32 -9.97 -9.86 -13.38
N GLY A 33 -10.13 -8.54 -13.50
CA GLY A 33 -11.17 -7.98 -14.35
C GLY A 33 -10.95 -6.50 -14.60
N LEU A 34 -11.68 -5.99 -15.60
CA LEU A 34 -11.70 -4.56 -15.92
C LEU A 34 -13.11 -4.15 -16.36
N ALA A 35 -13.38 -2.86 -16.21
CA ALA A 35 -14.54 -2.22 -16.82
C ALA A 35 -14.12 -0.94 -17.53
N THR A 36 -14.71 -0.67 -18.66
CA THR A 36 -14.48 0.53 -19.46
C THR A 36 -15.78 1.20 -19.85
N VAL A 37 -15.75 2.52 -20.06
CA VAL A 37 -16.89 3.31 -20.52
C VAL A 37 -16.49 4.05 -21.80
N THR A 38 -17.30 3.92 -22.84
CA THR A 38 -17.14 4.67 -24.10
C THR A 38 -17.69 6.09 -23.94
N SER A 39 -17.32 7.00 -24.86
CA SER A 39 -17.87 8.38 -24.91
C SER A 39 -19.38 8.45 -25.02
N GLU A 40 -19.99 7.40 -25.57
CA GLU A 40 -21.46 7.29 -25.71
C GLU A 40 -22.13 6.70 -24.45
N GLY A 41 -21.36 6.43 -23.36
CA GLY A 41 -21.90 5.90 -22.13
C GLY A 41 -22.09 4.38 -22.10
N ARG A 42 -21.47 3.63 -23.00
CA ARG A 42 -21.56 2.17 -22.98
C ARG A 42 -20.51 1.59 -21.98
N LEU A 43 -20.98 1.01 -20.88
CA LEU A 43 -20.17 0.32 -19.91
C LEU A 43 -19.96 -1.15 -20.29
N THR A 44 -18.70 -1.56 -20.44
CA THR A 44 -18.29 -2.96 -20.68
C THR A 44 -17.52 -3.46 -19.47
N CYS A 45 -17.89 -4.62 -18.92
CA CYS A 45 -17.21 -5.24 -17.78
C CYS A 45 -16.83 -6.68 -18.14
N LEU A 46 -15.53 -7.00 -18.02
CA LEU A 46 -14.96 -8.31 -18.31
C LEU A 46 -14.19 -8.80 -17.06
N ARG A 47 -14.47 -10.04 -16.69
CA ARG A 47 -13.84 -10.71 -15.53
C ARG A 47 -13.32 -12.07 -15.93
N ALA A 48 -12.27 -12.55 -15.29
CA ALA A 48 -11.70 -13.88 -15.51
C ALA A 48 -11.16 -14.46 -14.21
N LYS A 49 -11.41 -15.75 -13.97
CA LYS A 49 -10.78 -16.53 -12.93
C LYS A 49 -9.32 -16.82 -13.29
N GLY A 50 -8.43 -16.80 -12.30
CA GLY A 50 -7.02 -17.13 -12.44
C GLY A 50 -6.17 -15.95 -12.89
N LYS A 51 -5.04 -16.23 -13.54
CA LYS A 51 -4.03 -15.25 -13.92
C LYS A 51 -4.52 -14.21 -14.91
N LEU A 52 -3.87 -13.06 -14.93
CA LEU A 52 -4.19 -11.92 -15.81
C LEU A 52 -4.22 -12.29 -17.30
N VAL A 53 -3.46 -13.29 -17.73
CA VAL A 53 -3.48 -13.78 -19.11
C VAL A 53 -4.89 -14.22 -19.56
N ASN A 54 -5.69 -14.78 -18.64
CA ASN A 54 -7.07 -15.20 -18.95
C ASN A 54 -7.97 -13.98 -19.23
N LEU A 55 -7.80 -12.90 -18.47
CA LEU A 55 -8.48 -11.63 -18.73
C LEU A 55 -8.02 -11.02 -20.05
N SER A 56 -6.71 -11.02 -20.34
CA SER A 56 -6.14 -10.48 -21.58
C SER A 56 -6.71 -11.21 -22.82
N GLN A 57 -6.85 -12.53 -22.77
CA GLN A 57 -7.49 -13.31 -23.84
C GLN A 57 -8.97 -12.94 -24.03
N ARG A 58 -9.70 -12.72 -22.94
CA ARG A 58 -11.10 -12.27 -23.00
C ARG A 58 -11.24 -10.87 -23.63
N VAL A 59 -10.39 -9.94 -23.21
CA VAL A 59 -10.35 -8.60 -23.80
C VAL A 59 -10.03 -8.65 -25.30
N ALA A 60 -9.08 -9.49 -25.70
CA ALA A 60 -8.72 -9.67 -27.11
C ALA A 60 -9.89 -10.23 -27.95
N SER A 61 -10.71 -11.13 -27.37
CA SER A 61 -11.81 -11.80 -28.09
C SER A 61 -13.11 -11.00 -28.09
N LEU A 62 -13.45 -10.31 -27.00
CA LEU A 62 -14.74 -9.63 -26.82
C LEU A 62 -14.65 -8.11 -27.01
N GLY A 63 -13.45 -7.54 -26.88
CA GLY A 63 -13.23 -6.11 -26.86
C GLY A 63 -13.65 -5.47 -25.53
N ALA A 64 -12.99 -4.37 -25.19
CA ALA A 64 -13.35 -3.50 -24.07
C ALA A 64 -13.12 -2.04 -24.53
N PRO A 65 -14.03 -1.48 -25.36
CA PRO A 65 -13.89 -0.14 -25.88
C PRO A 65 -14.13 0.90 -24.77
N GLY A 66 -13.45 2.05 -24.88
CA GLY A 66 -13.62 3.17 -23.94
C GLY A 66 -12.29 3.81 -23.57
N GLN A 67 -12.38 5.05 -23.11
CA GLN A 67 -11.24 5.90 -22.75
C GLN A 67 -11.17 6.17 -21.23
N CYS A 68 -12.19 5.76 -20.50
CA CYS A 68 -12.24 5.73 -19.06
C CYS A 68 -12.42 4.29 -18.60
N GLY A 69 -11.69 3.85 -17.58
CA GLY A 69 -11.83 2.49 -17.10
C GLY A 69 -11.15 2.23 -15.79
N ILE A 70 -11.53 1.09 -15.20
CA ILE A 70 -11.03 0.57 -13.93
C ILE A 70 -10.65 -0.90 -14.10
N GLY A 71 -9.61 -1.33 -13.43
CA GLY A 71 -9.13 -2.70 -13.48
C GLY A 71 -8.63 -3.19 -12.12
N HIS A 72 -8.65 -4.51 -11.92
CA HIS A 72 -8.33 -5.12 -10.65
C HIS A 72 -7.67 -6.49 -10.81
N THR A 73 -6.69 -6.78 -9.95
CA THR A 73 -6.18 -8.13 -9.70
C THR A 73 -6.50 -8.50 -8.26
N ARG A 74 -7.14 -9.67 -8.07
CA ARG A 74 -7.70 -10.07 -6.78
C ARG A 74 -6.84 -11.12 -6.09
N TRP A 75 -6.65 -10.94 -4.78
CA TRP A 75 -6.31 -11.96 -3.81
C TRP A 75 -7.54 -12.17 -2.94
N ALA A 76 -8.15 -13.35 -3.02
CA ALA A 76 -9.41 -13.62 -2.37
C ALA A 76 -9.32 -13.54 -0.83
N THR A 77 -10.10 -12.66 -0.22
CA THR A 77 -10.30 -12.55 1.22
C THR A 77 -11.71 -12.99 1.61
N HIS A 78 -12.73 -12.60 0.83
CA HIS A 78 -14.14 -12.96 0.99
C HIS A 78 -14.66 -13.62 -0.28
N GLY A 79 -15.32 -14.75 -0.15
CA GLY A 79 -15.81 -15.54 -1.28
C GLY A 79 -14.70 -16.31 -2.01
N LYS A 80 -15.06 -17.40 -2.68
CA LYS A 80 -14.15 -18.25 -3.43
C LYS A 80 -13.52 -17.50 -4.62
N PRO A 81 -12.36 -17.94 -5.14
CA PRO A 81 -11.75 -17.37 -6.34
C PRO A 81 -12.50 -17.82 -7.61
N GLU A 82 -13.74 -17.36 -7.73
CA GLU A 82 -14.64 -17.61 -8.88
C GLU A 82 -14.88 -16.32 -9.63
N GLU A 83 -15.34 -16.43 -10.91
CA GLU A 83 -15.50 -15.27 -11.79
C GLU A 83 -16.53 -14.26 -11.25
N HIS A 84 -17.64 -14.73 -10.65
CA HIS A 84 -18.66 -13.85 -10.08
C HIS A 84 -18.15 -13.02 -8.89
N ASN A 85 -17.11 -13.50 -8.19
CA ASN A 85 -16.44 -12.81 -7.09
C ASN A 85 -15.26 -11.94 -7.57
N ALA A 86 -14.94 -11.94 -8.87
CA ALA A 86 -13.91 -11.06 -9.42
C ALA A 86 -14.41 -9.62 -9.56
N HIS A 87 -13.55 -8.65 -9.24
CA HIS A 87 -13.84 -7.24 -9.53
C HIS A 87 -13.62 -6.92 -11.02
N PRO A 88 -14.28 -5.89 -11.59
CA PRO A 88 -15.22 -4.95 -10.97
C PRO A 88 -16.58 -5.56 -10.64
N HIS A 89 -17.23 -5.07 -9.57
CA HIS A 89 -18.64 -5.32 -9.30
C HIS A 89 -19.50 -4.21 -9.92
N ARG A 90 -20.72 -4.59 -10.34
CA ARG A 90 -21.65 -3.66 -10.98
C ARG A 90 -22.91 -3.51 -10.12
N SER A 91 -23.59 -2.35 -10.26
CA SER A 91 -24.93 -2.16 -9.78
C SER A 91 -25.94 -3.06 -10.52
N VAL A 92 -27.13 -3.27 -9.94
CA VAL A 92 -28.19 -4.11 -10.55
C VAL A 92 -28.59 -3.59 -11.94
N ASP A 93 -28.72 -2.28 -12.11
CA ASP A 93 -28.99 -1.62 -13.39
C ASP A 93 -27.80 -1.70 -14.37
N GLY A 94 -26.63 -2.10 -13.88
CA GLY A 94 -25.42 -2.23 -14.67
C GLY A 94 -24.72 -0.93 -15.02
N GLY A 95 -25.23 0.22 -14.61
CA GLY A 95 -24.71 1.54 -14.97
C GLY A 95 -23.48 2.01 -14.18
N VAL A 96 -23.24 1.44 -13.00
CA VAL A 96 -22.08 1.75 -12.14
C VAL A 96 -21.16 0.54 -12.05
N ALA A 97 -19.86 0.76 -12.14
CA ALA A 97 -18.84 -0.26 -11.85
C ALA A 97 -17.82 0.22 -10.83
N VAL A 98 -17.43 -0.68 -9.92
CA VAL A 98 -16.53 -0.40 -8.81
C VAL A 98 -15.47 -1.48 -8.68
N VAL A 99 -14.22 -1.08 -8.42
CA VAL A 99 -13.15 -1.93 -7.91
C VAL A 99 -12.75 -1.45 -6.51
N GLN A 100 -12.37 -2.37 -5.62
CA GLN A 100 -12.00 -2.04 -4.26
C GLN A 100 -10.91 -2.97 -3.74
N ASN A 101 -9.94 -2.40 -3.02
CA ASN A 101 -9.00 -3.10 -2.15
C ASN A 101 -9.36 -2.82 -0.70
N GLY A 102 -9.17 -3.79 0.17
CA GLY A 102 -9.48 -3.67 1.59
C GLY A 102 -10.67 -4.51 2.02
N ILE A 103 -11.32 -4.15 3.11
CA ILE A 103 -12.49 -4.89 3.67
C ILE A 103 -13.52 -3.87 4.17
N ILE A 104 -14.77 -4.05 3.73
CA ILE A 104 -15.93 -3.31 4.26
C ILE A 104 -16.50 -4.12 5.42
N GLU A 105 -16.14 -3.74 6.64
CA GLU A 105 -16.45 -4.51 7.86
C GLU A 105 -17.94 -4.62 8.12
N ASN A 106 -18.71 -3.59 7.81
CA ASN A 106 -20.16 -3.57 7.98
C ASN A 106 -20.95 -4.04 6.75
N HIS A 107 -20.29 -4.71 5.78
CA HIS A 107 -20.92 -5.14 4.52
C HIS A 107 -22.21 -5.96 4.72
N ARG A 108 -22.30 -6.78 5.78
CA ARG A 108 -23.50 -7.59 6.04
C ARG A 108 -24.71 -6.73 6.36
N GLN A 109 -24.54 -5.73 7.24
CA GLN A 109 -25.61 -4.78 7.57
C GLN A 109 -26.08 -3.99 6.34
N LEU A 110 -25.11 -3.53 5.52
CA LEU A 110 -25.41 -2.80 4.28
C LEU A 110 -26.13 -3.70 3.28
N ARG A 111 -25.70 -4.94 3.15
CA ARG A 111 -26.33 -5.95 2.29
C ARG A 111 -27.77 -6.22 2.69
N ASP A 112 -28.04 -6.51 3.97
CA ASP A 112 -29.39 -6.75 4.49
C ASP A 112 -30.31 -5.55 4.21
N GLY A 113 -29.79 -4.32 4.38
CA GLY A 113 -30.52 -3.09 4.04
C GLY A 113 -30.89 -3.00 2.56
N LEU A 114 -29.94 -3.28 1.67
CA LEU A 114 -30.15 -3.26 0.22
C LEU A 114 -31.09 -4.38 -0.26
N GLU A 115 -30.94 -5.60 0.26
CA GLU A 115 -31.83 -6.72 -0.04
C GLU A 115 -33.29 -6.42 0.37
N SER A 116 -33.49 -5.70 1.47
CA SER A 116 -34.85 -5.26 1.90
C SER A 116 -35.51 -4.30 0.90
N THR A 117 -34.74 -3.64 0.05
CA THR A 117 -35.25 -2.79 -1.05
C THR A 117 -35.35 -3.50 -2.40
N GLY A 118 -35.08 -4.82 -2.43
CA GLY A 118 -35.20 -5.65 -3.62
C GLY A 118 -33.92 -5.76 -4.46
N VAL A 119 -32.77 -5.38 -3.92
CA VAL A 119 -31.47 -5.58 -4.58
C VAL A 119 -31.07 -7.05 -4.51
N GLU A 120 -30.75 -7.65 -5.65
CA GLU A 120 -30.22 -9.01 -5.74
C GLU A 120 -28.71 -8.98 -5.91
N PHE A 121 -27.99 -9.62 -5.00
CA PHE A 121 -26.54 -9.75 -5.03
C PHE A 121 -26.11 -10.96 -5.86
N GLN A 122 -25.03 -10.79 -6.62
CA GLN A 122 -24.48 -11.82 -7.50
C GLN A 122 -23.19 -12.43 -6.98
N SER A 123 -22.56 -11.81 -5.99
CA SER A 123 -21.29 -12.26 -5.41
C SER A 123 -21.35 -12.45 -3.90
N GLU A 124 -20.34 -13.10 -3.39
CA GLU A 124 -20.12 -13.30 -1.94
C GLU A 124 -19.19 -12.25 -1.34
N THR A 125 -18.79 -11.22 -2.14
CA THR A 125 -17.81 -10.22 -1.71
C THR A 125 -18.46 -9.12 -0.88
N ASP A 126 -17.66 -8.53 -0.01
CA ASP A 126 -18.02 -7.33 0.74
C ASP A 126 -18.12 -6.07 -0.17
N THR A 127 -17.41 -6.07 -1.29
CA THR A 127 -17.33 -4.94 -2.22
C THR A 127 -18.65 -4.67 -2.94
N GLU A 128 -19.47 -5.69 -3.21
CA GLU A 128 -20.66 -5.55 -4.05
C GLU A 128 -21.72 -4.61 -3.46
N VAL A 129 -21.68 -4.33 -2.16
CA VAL A 129 -22.57 -3.33 -1.54
C VAL A 129 -22.32 -1.92 -2.10
N ILE A 130 -21.08 -1.61 -2.51
CA ILE A 130 -20.69 -0.25 -2.94
C ILE A 130 -21.38 0.20 -4.23
N PRO A 131 -21.32 -0.54 -5.36
CA PRO A 131 -22.01 -0.11 -6.58
C PRO A 131 -23.52 0.01 -6.40
N HIS A 132 -24.14 -0.79 -5.53
CA HIS A 132 -25.57 -0.67 -5.24
C HIS A 132 -25.90 0.60 -4.46
N LEU A 133 -25.11 0.94 -3.42
CA LEU A 133 -25.27 2.20 -2.68
C LEU A 133 -25.06 3.41 -3.57
N VAL A 134 -24.02 3.39 -4.43
CA VAL A 134 -23.76 4.48 -5.38
C VAL A 134 -24.90 4.62 -6.36
N SER A 135 -25.41 3.53 -6.95
CA SER A 135 -26.53 3.57 -7.89
C SER A 135 -27.81 4.11 -7.22
N ALA A 136 -28.13 3.67 -6.01
CA ALA A 136 -29.30 4.14 -5.27
C ALA A 136 -29.23 5.67 -5.01
N GLU A 137 -28.08 6.18 -4.60
CA GLU A 137 -27.86 7.61 -4.37
C GLU A 137 -27.87 8.41 -5.67
N LEU A 138 -27.31 7.88 -6.78
CA LEU A 138 -27.42 8.49 -8.12
C LEU A 138 -28.88 8.63 -8.55
N HIS A 139 -29.67 7.56 -8.44
CA HIS A 139 -31.09 7.63 -8.77
C HIS A 139 -31.83 8.69 -7.94
N ARG A 140 -31.57 8.77 -6.63
CA ARG A 140 -32.16 9.78 -5.77
C ARG A 140 -31.82 11.21 -6.23
N ARG A 141 -30.56 11.47 -6.62
CA ARG A 141 -30.10 12.78 -7.10
C ARG A 141 -30.73 13.15 -8.44
N LEU A 142 -30.74 12.21 -9.38
CA LEU A 142 -31.38 12.44 -10.68
C LEU A 142 -32.88 12.72 -10.56
N GLN A 143 -33.59 12.00 -9.68
CA GLN A 143 -35.00 12.28 -9.37
C GLN A 143 -35.22 13.67 -8.77
N ASN A 144 -34.24 14.22 -8.06
CA ASN A 144 -34.25 15.57 -7.54
C ASN A 144 -33.85 16.65 -8.56
N GLY A 145 -33.61 16.25 -9.83
CA GLY A 145 -33.35 17.16 -10.94
C GLY A 145 -31.86 17.43 -11.19
N GLU A 146 -30.93 16.78 -10.48
CA GLU A 146 -29.50 16.87 -10.81
C GLU A 146 -29.22 16.25 -12.19
N GLN A 147 -28.28 16.85 -12.93
CA GLN A 147 -27.89 16.32 -14.25
C GLN A 147 -26.74 15.33 -14.13
N PRO A 148 -26.68 14.29 -14.98
CA PRO A 148 -25.54 13.38 -15.04
C PRO A 148 -24.23 14.13 -15.34
N SER A 149 -23.24 13.97 -14.45
CA SER A 149 -21.93 14.61 -14.60
C SER A 149 -20.89 13.97 -13.70
N GLY A 150 -19.60 14.27 -13.90
CA GLY A 150 -18.53 13.87 -12.98
C GLY A 150 -18.71 14.47 -11.58
N SER A 151 -19.21 15.68 -11.48
CA SER A 151 -19.52 16.31 -10.20
C SER A 151 -20.65 15.59 -9.45
N THR A 152 -21.68 15.14 -10.16
CA THR A 152 -22.78 14.34 -9.58
C THR A 152 -22.25 12.99 -9.08
N LEU A 153 -21.36 12.33 -9.84
CA LEU A 153 -20.71 11.10 -9.39
C LEU A 153 -19.83 11.32 -8.15
N LEU A 154 -19.02 12.39 -8.14
CA LEU A 154 -18.19 12.76 -7.01
C LEU A 154 -19.02 12.96 -5.72
N GLN A 155 -20.05 13.80 -5.79
CA GLN A 155 -20.92 14.09 -4.66
C GLN A 155 -21.68 12.85 -4.18
N THR A 156 -22.02 11.95 -5.10
CA THR A 156 -22.64 10.65 -4.78
C THR A 156 -21.69 9.79 -3.98
N VAL A 157 -20.46 9.64 -4.46
CA VAL A 157 -19.44 8.84 -3.73
C VAL A 157 -19.18 9.46 -2.35
N GLN A 158 -19.01 10.78 -2.25
CA GLN A 158 -18.86 11.48 -0.96
C GLN A 158 -20.01 11.20 0.01
N ALA A 159 -21.26 11.09 -0.47
CA ALA A 159 -22.42 10.75 0.35
C ALA A 159 -22.48 9.29 0.79
N VAL A 160 -21.87 8.39 0.01
CA VAL A 160 -21.83 6.95 0.31
C VAL A 160 -20.70 6.59 1.29
N LEU A 161 -19.53 7.21 1.16
CA LEU A 161 -18.34 6.86 1.97
C LEU A 161 -18.59 6.87 3.49
N PRO A 162 -19.35 7.78 4.10
CA PRO A 162 -19.62 7.76 5.54
C PRO A 162 -20.40 6.53 6.02
N GLN A 163 -21.06 5.81 5.11
CA GLN A 163 -21.80 4.58 5.42
C GLN A 163 -20.88 3.35 5.49
N LEU A 164 -19.65 3.44 4.93
CA LEU A 164 -18.68 2.36 4.86
C LEU A 164 -17.78 2.36 6.10
N GLN A 165 -17.64 1.20 6.75
CA GLN A 165 -16.70 0.98 7.85
C GLN A 165 -15.58 0.04 7.40
N GLY A 166 -14.34 0.31 7.86
CA GLY A 166 -13.16 -0.49 7.54
C GLY A 166 -12.18 0.23 6.60
N ALA A 167 -11.25 -0.54 6.04
CA ALA A 167 -10.21 -0.05 5.16
C ALA A 167 -10.62 -0.23 3.69
N TYR A 168 -10.44 0.80 2.86
CA TYR A 168 -10.72 0.73 1.43
C TYR A 168 -9.85 1.66 0.60
N ALA A 169 -9.51 1.20 -0.58
CA ALA A 169 -9.16 2.00 -1.75
C ALA A 169 -10.12 1.60 -2.86
N LEU A 170 -10.82 2.53 -3.46
CA LEU A 170 -11.84 2.25 -4.46
C LEU A 170 -11.74 3.17 -5.68
N ALA A 171 -12.19 2.67 -6.82
CA ALA A 171 -12.37 3.43 -8.04
C ALA A 171 -13.76 3.13 -8.63
N VAL A 172 -14.46 4.19 -9.01
CA VAL A 172 -15.85 4.17 -9.45
C VAL A 172 -15.98 4.84 -10.82
N ILE A 173 -16.64 4.16 -11.75
CA ILE A 173 -17.06 4.73 -13.05
C ILE A 173 -18.57 4.57 -13.21
N TRP A 174 -19.17 5.50 -13.97
CA TRP A 174 -20.59 5.56 -14.23
C TRP A 174 -20.84 5.81 -15.71
N GLU A 175 -21.75 5.05 -16.31
CA GLU A 175 -22.05 5.12 -17.75
C GLU A 175 -22.57 6.49 -18.20
N GLN A 176 -23.30 7.22 -17.32
CA GLN A 176 -23.83 8.54 -17.65
C GLN A 176 -22.84 9.69 -17.41
N ALA A 177 -21.62 9.37 -16.92
CA ALA A 177 -20.51 10.33 -16.82
C ALA A 177 -19.23 9.73 -17.42
N PRO A 178 -19.20 9.45 -18.74
CA PRO A 178 -18.17 8.60 -19.38
C PRO A 178 -16.74 9.16 -19.30
N GLY A 179 -16.57 10.46 -19.07
CA GLY A 179 -15.26 11.10 -18.89
C GLY A 179 -14.89 11.33 -17.42
N ALA A 180 -15.53 10.65 -16.47
CA ALA A 180 -15.31 10.85 -15.06
C ALA A 180 -14.93 9.53 -14.36
N LEU A 181 -13.90 9.60 -13.55
CA LEU A 181 -13.43 8.54 -12.66
C LEU A 181 -13.34 9.11 -11.25
N VAL A 182 -14.04 8.53 -10.30
CA VAL A 182 -13.94 8.92 -8.90
C VAL A 182 -13.16 7.86 -8.13
N VAL A 183 -12.18 8.29 -7.35
CA VAL A 183 -11.35 7.42 -6.52
C VAL A 183 -11.39 7.92 -5.08
N ALA A 184 -11.33 6.99 -4.12
CA ALA A 184 -11.30 7.31 -2.70
C ALA A 184 -10.47 6.30 -1.92
N ARG A 185 -9.91 6.74 -0.78
CA ARG A 185 -9.15 5.83 0.08
C ARG A 185 -9.38 6.10 1.57
N ARG A 186 -9.28 5.02 2.35
CA ARG A 186 -9.14 5.01 3.82
C ARG A 186 -8.31 3.80 4.22
N ALA A 187 -7.16 4.01 4.85
CA ALA A 187 -6.27 2.96 5.37
C ALA A 187 -5.83 1.90 4.33
N ALA A 188 -5.98 2.16 3.03
CA ALA A 188 -5.51 1.32 1.94
C ALA A 188 -4.80 2.19 0.89
N PRO A 189 -3.67 1.73 0.29
CA PRO A 189 -2.86 2.58 -0.58
C PRO A 189 -3.57 2.92 -1.89
N LEU A 190 -3.48 4.20 -2.29
CA LEU A 190 -3.92 4.70 -3.58
C LEU A 190 -3.12 5.95 -3.96
N LEU A 191 -2.68 6.02 -5.20
CA LEU A 191 -1.84 7.09 -5.76
C LEU A 191 -2.43 7.54 -7.08
N ILE A 192 -2.37 8.83 -7.36
CA ILE A 192 -2.76 9.40 -8.66
C ILE A 192 -1.50 9.71 -9.45
N GLY A 193 -1.43 9.22 -10.70
CA GLY A 193 -0.40 9.54 -11.66
C GLY A 193 -0.87 10.67 -12.60
N LEU A 194 -0.04 11.69 -12.76
CA LEU A 194 -0.32 12.83 -13.63
C LEU A 194 0.45 12.67 -14.94
N GLY A 195 -0.26 12.38 -16.04
CA GLY A 195 0.28 12.31 -17.39
C GLY A 195 -0.16 13.50 -18.24
N GLU A 196 0.27 13.54 -19.51
CA GLU A 196 -0.12 14.57 -20.46
C GLU A 196 -1.51 14.27 -21.04
N GLY A 197 -2.56 14.86 -20.46
CA GLY A 197 -3.95 14.63 -20.86
C GLY A 197 -4.51 13.26 -20.48
N GLU A 198 -3.78 12.51 -19.67
CA GLU A 198 -4.17 11.23 -19.13
C GLU A 198 -3.91 11.21 -17.62
N PHE A 199 -4.89 10.78 -16.85
CA PHE A 199 -4.81 10.69 -15.41
C PHE A 199 -5.06 9.25 -14.99
N LEU A 200 -4.12 8.71 -14.21
CA LEU A 200 -4.15 7.34 -13.76
C LEU A 200 -4.33 7.29 -12.25
N CYS A 201 -4.81 6.17 -11.77
CA CYS A 201 -4.80 5.87 -10.35
C CYS A 201 -4.37 4.41 -10.16
N ALA A 202 -3.52 4.16 -9.18
CA ALA A 202 -3.09 2.80 -8.88
C ALA A 202 -2.86 2.59 -7.39
N SER A 203 -2.97 1.36 -6.97
CA SER A 203 -2.71 0.96 -5.57
C SER A 203 -1.21 0.78 -5.25
N ASP A 204 -0.33 0.85 -6.25
CA ASP A 204 1.13 0.82 -6.05
C ASP A 204 1.86 1.48 -7.23
N THR A 205 3.04 2.03 -6.94
CA THR A 205 3.87 2.79 -7.88
C THR A 205 4.31 2.04 -9.14
N PRO A 206 4.60 0.71 -9.13
CA PRO A 206 4.99 0.00 -10.34
C PRO A 206 3.97 0.11 -11.48
N ALA A 207 2.68 0.18 -11.16
CA ALA A 207 1.65 0.33 -12.18
C ALA A 207 1.63 1.72 -12.83
N LEU A 208 2.16 2.74 -12.18
CA LEU A 208 2.26 4.12 -12.69
C LEU A 208 3.56 4.39 -13.43
N ALA A 209 4.65 3.73 -13.04
CA ALA A 209 6.00 4.04 -13.49
C ALA A 209 6.21 3.93 -15.02
N GLY A 210 5.42 3.08 -15.69
CA GLY A 210 5.41 2.94 -17.16
C GLY A 210 4.68 4.09 -17.88
N PHE A 211 3.89 4.88 -17.18
CA PHE A 211 3.05 5.94 -17.75
C PHE A 211 3.51 7.35 -17.35
N THR A 212 3.87 7.54 -16.07
CA THR A 212 4.29 8.84 -15.55
C THR A 212 5.25 8.69 -14.38
N ARG A 213 6.09 9.69 -14.19
CA ARG A 213 6.90 9.85 -12.97
C ARG A 213 6.34 10.87 -11.99
N THR A 214 5.31 11.60 -12.38
CA THR A 214 4.70 12.61 -11.53
C THR A 214 3.49 12.02 -10.84
N ILE A 215 3.54 11.94 -9.51
CA ILE A 215 2.47 11.36 -8.69
C ILE A 215 1.90 12.38 -7.72
N LEU A 216 0.62 12.20 -7.40
CA LEU A 216 -0.10 12.89 -6.33
C LEU A 216 -0.54 11.82 -5.32
N PRO A 217 0.16 11.66 -4.18
CA PRO A 217 -0.27 10.75 -3.13
C PRO A 217 -1.60 11.20 -2.54
N MET A 218 -2.50 10.25 -2.30
CA MET A 218 -3.74 10.51 -1.55
C MET A 218 -3.53 10.21 -0.06
N GLU A 219 -4.17 10.97 0.79
CA GLU A 219 -4.26 10.74 2.23
C GLU A 219 -5.54 9.99 2.60
N ASP A 220 -5.65 9.54 3.85
CA ASP A 220 -6.85 8.85 4.30
C ASP A 220 -8.06 9.79 4.30
N ASP A 221 -9.22 9.22 3.97
CA ASP A 221 -10.50 9.89 3.81
C ASP A 221 -10.57 10.89 2.64
N GLU A 222 -9.56 10.92 1.77
CA GLU A 222 -9.61 11.73 0.56
C GLU A 222 -10.40 11.05 -0.57
N VAL A 223 -11.02 11.91 -1.37
CA VAL A 223 -11.75 11.58 -2.60
C VAL A 223 -11.24 12.45 -3.73
N ALA A 224 -11.01 11.86 -4.90
CA ALA A 224 -10.63 12.62 -6.08
C ALA A 224 -11.53 12.33 -7.27
N LEU A 225 -11.85 13.38 -8.02
CA LEU A 225 -12.43 13.30 -9.36
C LEU A 225 -11.31 13.46 -10.38
N LEU A 226 -11.11 12.45 -11.21
CA LEU A 226 -10.23 12.48 -12.36
C LEU A 226 -11.08 12.64 -13.63
N SER A 227 -10.69 13.58 -14.48
CA SER A 227 -11.32 13.82 -15.78
C SER A 227 -10.24 14.22 -16.79
N PRO A 228 -10.50 14.25 -18.10
CA PRO A 228 -9.54 14.76 -19.08
C PRO A 228 -9.10 16.21 -18.83
N LEU A 229 -9.83 16.97 -18.01
CA LEU A 229 -9.53 18.36 -17.65
C LEU A 229 -8.56 18.47 -16.45
N GLY A 230 -8.36 17.40 -15.69
CA GLY A 230 -7.48 17.40 -14.53
C GLY A 230 -7.98 16.55 -13.37
N VAL A 231 -7.36 16.79 -12.23
CA VAL A 231 -7.64 16.12 -10.94
C VAL A 231 -8.18 17.15 -9.96
N GLU A 232 -9.31 16.85 -9.35
CA GLU A 232 -9.86 17.59 -8.23
C GLU A 232 -9.82 16.70 -6.99
N LEU A 233 -9.09 17.15 -5.96
CA LEU A 233 -8.89 16.42 -4.71
C LEU A 233 -9.69 17.06 -3.59
N TYR A 234 -10.35 16.26 -2.76
CA TYR A 234 -11.16 16.68 -1.64
C TYR A 234 -10.84 15.84 -0.40
N ASP A 235 -10.87 16.46 0.76
CA ASP A 235 -10.77 15.74 2.04
C ASP A 235 -12.08 15.08 2.48
N GLY A 236 -12.06 14.42 3.63
CA GLY A 236 -13.24 13.74 4.21
C GLY A 236 -14.40 14.69 4.59
N GLU A 237 -14.16 15.99 4.69
CA GLU A 237 -15.16 17.03 4.93
C GLU A 237 -15.69 17.64 3.62
N GLY A 238 -15.17 17.20 2.48
CA GLY A 238 -15.54 17.69 1.15
C GLY A 238 -14.89 19.03 0.79
N VAL A 239 -13.84 19.45 1.50
CA VAL A 239 -13.09 20.65 1.19
C VAL A 239 -12.04 20.35 0.13
N ARG A 240 -12.00 21.17 -0.94
CA ARG A 240 -11.03 21.00 -2.02
C ARG A 240 -9.60 21.22 -1.52
N GLN A 241 -8.75 20.24 -1.81
CA GLN A 241 -7.34 20.25 -1.41
C GLN A 241 -6.44 20.64 -2.58
N GLN A 242 -5.38 21.39 -2.27
CA GLN A 242 -4.28 21.65 -3.20
C GLN A 242 -3.02 20.97 -2.67
N ARG A 243 -2.46 20.06 -3.48
CA ARG A 243 -1.26 19.32 -3.11
C ARG A 243 -0.24 19.37 -4.23
N MET A 244 1.01 19.60 -3.88
CA MET A 244 2.10 19.58 -4.85
C MET A 244 2.39 18.14 -5.27
N PRO A 245 2.47 17.86 -6.57
CA PRO A 245 2.90 16.56 -7.05
C PRO A 245 4.35 16.24 -6.63
N THR A 246 4.63 14.95 -6.48
CA THR A 246 5.96 14.42 -6.17
C THR A 246 6.50 13.64 -7.35
N LEU A 247 7.80 13.72 -7.60
CA LEU A 247 8.46 12.90 -8.61
C LEU A 247 8.85 11.55 -8.02
N LEU A 248 8.50 10.47 -8.71
CA LEU A 248 9.04 9.14 -8.43
C LEU A 248 10.55 9.15 -8.72
N THR A 249 11.34 9.03 -7.66
CA THR A 249 12.80 8.96 -7.72
C THR A 249 13.24 7.50 -7.79
N GLY A 250 14.12 7.17 -8.75
CA GLY A 250 14.67 5.84 -8.95
C GLY A 250 14.31 5.23 -10.30
N THR A 251 15.17 4.33 -10.79
CA THR A 251 14.97 3.61 -12.06
C THR A 251 14.32 2.24 -11.91
N ASP A 252 14.13 1.77 -10.67
CA ASP A 252 13.78 0.39 -10.35
C ASP A 252 12.26 0.18 -10.15
N HIS A 253 11.45 0.78 -11.02
CA HIS A 253 9.99 0.65 -10.90
C HIS A 253 9.37 -0.44 -11.79
N VAL A 254 10.17 -1.09 -12.65
CA VAL A 254 9.69 -2.14 -13.54
C VAL A 254 10.20 -3.50 -13.07
N ALA A 255 9.27 -4.38 -12.71
CA ALA A 255 9.61 -5.76 -12.35
C ALA A 255 9.94 -6.58 -13.61
N ASP A 256 11.21 -6.94 -13.78
CA ASP A 256 11.68 -7.82 -14.85
C ASP A 256 12.24 -9.11 -14.27
N LYS A 257 11.90 -10.25 -14.87
CA LYS A 257 12.42 -11.58 -14.46
C LYS A 257 13.84 -11.85 -14.97
N ARG A 258 14.31 -11.07 -15.95
CA ARG A 258 15.55 -11.39 -16.69
C ARG A 258 15.51 -12.84 -17.20
N GLU A 259 16.60 -13.61 -17.04
CA GLU A 259 16.70 -15.02 -17.43
C GLU A 259 16.01 -16.01 -16.46
N PHE A 260 15.51 -15.56 -15.33
CA PHE A 260 14.96 -16.45 -14.31
C PHE A 260 13.52 -16.89 -14.63
N ARG A 261 13.23 -18.15 -14.35
CA ARG A 261 11.89 -18.72 -14.54
C ARG A 261 10.83 -18.10 -13.63
N HIS A 262 11.23 -17.72 -12.41
CA HIS A 262 10.36 -17.16 -11.37
C HIS A 262 10.99 -15.92 -10.73
N PHE A 263 10.17 -14.94 -10.35
CA PHE A 263 10.64 -13.75 -9.61
C PHE A 263 11.34 -14.14 -8.32
N MET A 264 10.74 -15.01 -7.52
CA MET A 264 11.35 -15.45 -6.26
C MET A 264 12.74 -16.09 -6.46
N LEU A 265 12.95 -16.84 -7.53
CA LEU A 265 14.27 -17.41 -7.84
C LEU A 265 15.29 -16.31 -8.14
N LYS A 266 14.90 -15.31 -8.95
CA LYS A 266 15.72 -14.11 -9.20
C LYS A 266 16.07 -13.40 -7.89
N GLU A 267 15.07 -13.16 -7.05
CA GLU A 267 15.20 -12.42 -5.79
C GLU A 267 16.09 -13.16 -4.76
N ILE A 268 16.07 -14.50 -4.77
CA ILE A 268 17.01 -15.32 -4.01
C ILE A 268 18.45 -15.06 -4.50
N HIS A 269 18.67 -14.99 -5.79
CA HIS A 269 19.99 -14.73 -6.38
C HIS A 269 20.43 -13.25 -6.25
N GLU A 270 19.51 -12.33 -5.99
CA GLU A 270 19.81 -10.90 -5.74
C GLU A 270 20.20 -10.61 -4.27
N GLN A 271 20.14 -11.56 -3.34
CA GLN A 271 20.52 -11.34 -1.95
C GLN A 271 21.97 -10.86 -1.77
N PRO A 272 22.98 -11.41 -2.48
CA PRO A 272 24.34 -10.89 -2.40
C PRO A 272 24.45 -9.41 -2.82
N GLU A 273 23.74 -9.02 -3.87
CA GLU A 273 23.69 -7.63 -4.33
C GLU A 273 23.03 -6.71 -3.30
N THR A 274 21.91 -7.16 -2.71
CA THR A 274 21.23 -6.45 -1.62
C THR A 274 22.17 -6.25 -0.42
N ALA A 275 22.90 -7.28 -0.04
CA ALA A 275 23.88 -7.19 1.05
C ALA A 275 25.03 -6.24 0.72
N ALA A 276 25.55 -6.29 -0.51
CA ALA A 276 26.61 -5.41 -0.98
C ALA A 276 26.19 -3.94 -0.95
N LEU A 277 24.99 -3.62 -1.44
CA LEU A 277 24.44 -2.26 -1.43
C LEU A 277 24.25 -1.75 0.00
N TRP A 278 23.71 -2.59 0.88
CA TRP A 278 23.55 -2.23 2.30
C TRP A 278 24.91 -1.96 2.96
N VAL A 279 25.89 -2.85 2.76
CA VAL A 279 27.25 -2.70 3.29
C VAL A 279 27.90 -1.43 2.77
N SER A 280 27.85 -1.16 1.46
CA SER A 280 28.45 0.05 0.88
C SER A 280 27.84 1.34 1.43
N ARG A 281 26.54 1.35 1.70
CA ARG A 281 25.81 2.50 2.22
C ARG A 281 26.07 2.74 3.71
N HIS A 282 26.07 1.66 4.51
CA HIS A 282 26.03 1.77 5.96
C HIS A 282 27.33 1.39 6.68
N LEU A 283 28.24 0.70 6.01
CA LEU A 283 29.55 0.29 6.56
C LEU A 283 30.72 0.78 5.68
N PRO A 284 30.76 2.08 5.26
CA PRO A 284 31.90 2.58 4.53
C PRO A 284 33.18 2.50 5.38
N GLU A 285 34.34 2.50 4.73
CA GLU A 285 35.63 2.52 5.41
C GLU A 285 35.84 3.85 6.16
N GLY A 286 36.56 3.80 7.27
CA GLY A 286 36.98 5.00 8.00
C GLY A 286 35.93 5.58 8.95
N LEU A 287 34.84 4.86 9.24
CA LEU A 287 33.90 5.27 10.28
C LEU A 287 34.59 5.25 11.67
N PRO A 288 34.29 6.24 12.53
CA PRO A 288 34.84 6.26 13.89
C PRO A 288 34.21 5.12 14.72
N ALA A 289 34.97 4.59 15.65
CA ALA A 289 34.51 3.49 16.55
C ALA A 289 33.25 3.87 17.36
N SER A 290 33.03 5.17 17.63
CA SER A 290 31.82 5.67 18.29
C SER A 290 30.58 5.65 17.35
N MET A 291 30.79 5.56 16.05
CA MET A 291 29.73 5.49 15.04
C MET A 291 30.08 4.40 14.00
N PRO A 292 30.00 3.12 14.40
CA PRO A 292 30.46 2.00 13.56
C PRO A 292 29.59 1.73 12.34
N VAL A 293 28.41 2.35 12.28
CA VAL A 293 27.41 2.22 11.22
C VAL A 293 26.87 3.60 10.86
N ALA A 294 26.84 3.94 9.57
CA ALA A 294 26.27 5.17 9.07
C ALA A 294 24.75 5.03 8.89
N LEU A 295 23.99 5.20 9.95
CA LEU A 295 22.53 5.27 9.91
C LEU A 295 22.06 6.73 9.81
N PRO A 296 20.90 7.02 9.19
CA PRO A 296 20.41 8.38 8.95
C PRO A 296 19.77 9.01 10.20
N PHE A 297 20.36 8.79 11.39
CA PHE A 297 19.84 9.27 12.67
C PHE A 297 20.91 10.04 13.44
N ASP A 298 20.49 11.14 14.05
CA ASP A 298 21.31 11.94 14.93
C ASP A 298 21.39 11.37 16.37
N GLU A 299 22.19 11.98 17.24
CA GLU A 299 22.30 11.54 18.63
C GLU A 299 21.00 11.69 19.43
N ALA A 300 20.12 12.64 19.05
CA ALA A 300 18.85 12.85 19.71
C ALA A 300 17.90 11.65 19.52
N PHE A 301 17.99 10.97 18.38
CA PHE A 301 17.23 9.73 18.13
C PHE A 301 17.52 8.65 19.15
N TYR A 302 18.80 8.46 19.53
CA TYR A 302 19.23 7.39 20.45
C TYR A 302 19.05 7.76 21.92
N ALA A 303 18.98 9.05 22.23
CA ALA A 303 19.02 9.55 23.59
C ALA A 303 17.82 9.07 24.43
N GLY A 304 18.09 8.51 25.60
CA GLY A 304 17.07 8.14 26.60
C GLY A 304 16.16 6.98 26.18
N ILE A 305 16.50 6.20 25.14
CA ILE A 305 15.77 4.97 24.80
C ILE A 305 16.22 3.86 25.76
N GLU A 306 15.24 3.28 26.47
CA GLU A 306 15.47 2.21 27.45
C GLU A 306 14.80 0.89 27.04
N ARG A 307 13.86 0.94 26.10
CA ARG A 307 13.08 -0.20 25.65
C ARG A 307 12.71 -0.06 24.17
N ILE A 308 12.50 -1.18 23.50
CA ILE A 308 12.03 -1.23 22.12
C ILE A 308 10.78 -2.12 22.02
N GLU A 309 9.76 -1.65 21.28
CA GLU A 309 8.60 -2.41 20.87
C GLU A 309 8.62 -2.51 19.34
N ILE A 310 8.54 -3.71 18.78
CA ILE A 310 8.54 -3.90 17.31
C ILE A 310 7.18 -4.43 16.85
N LEU A 311 6.58 -3.73 15.88
CA LEU A 311 5.27 -4.03 15.33
C LEU A 311 5.45 -4.50 13.89
N ALA A 312 5.07 -5.73 13.59
CA ALA A 312 5.23 -6.32 12.25
C ALA A 312 4.24 -7.46 12.01
N CYS A 313 4.06 -7.81 10.72
CA CYS A 313 3.30 -8.96 10.28
C CYS A 313 4.16 -9.87 9.38
N GLY A 314 3.78 -11.15 9.24
CA GLY A 314 4.38 -12.08 8.29
C GLY A 314 5.90 -12.22 8.42
N THR A 315 6.58 -12.25 7.28
CA THR A 315 8.05 -12.43 7.20
C THR A 315 8.81 -11.28 7.89
N SER A 316 8.30 -10.05 7.84
CA SER A 316 8.91 -8.91 8.55
C SER A 316 8.91 -9.11 10.07
N ARG A 317 7.89 -9.80 10.63
CA ARG A 317 7.92 -10.17 12.05
C ARG A 317 9.00 -11.20 12.36
N HIS A 318 9.29 -12.12 11.45
CA HIS A 318 10.39 -13.08 11.66
C HIS A 318 11.76 -12.37 11.67
N ALA A 319 11.96 -11.39 10.78
CA ALA A 319 13.14 -10.53 10.84
C ALA A 319 13.21 -9.74 12.15
N ALA A 320 12.07 -9.22 12.62
CA ALA A 320 11.96 -8.49 13.89
C ALA A 320 12.32 -9.37 15.12
N LEU A 321 11.98 -10.67 15.11
CA LEU A 321 12.38 -11.61 16.18
C LEU A 321 13.90 -11.76 16.26
N VAL A 322 14.58 -11.87 15.13
CA VAL A 322 16.05 -11.87 15.08
C VAL A 322 16.58 -10.49 15.55
N GLY A 323 15.96 -9.41 15.08
CA GLY A 323 16.29 -8.04 15.47
C GLY A 323 16.20 -7.81 16.99
N ALA A 324 15.14 -8.32 17.63
CA ALA A 324 14.97 -8.23 19.08
C ALA A 324 16.12 -8.93 19.79
N HIS A 325 16.45 -10.14 19.36
CA HIS A 325 17.57 -10.89 19.93
C HIS A 325 18.90 -10.14 19.79
N LEU A 326 19.17 -9.52 18.64
CA LEU A 326 20.37 -8.71 18.42
C LEU A 326 20.40 -7.47 19.33
N LEU A 327 19.29 -6.73 19.45
CA LEU A 327 19.17 -5.54 20.29
C LEU A 327 19.35 -5.87 21.77
N GLU A 328 18.80 -6.99 22.24
CA GLU A 328 18.98 -7.47 23.60
C GLU A 328 20.43 -7.92 23.88
N GLN A 329 21.01 -8.73 22.99
CA GLN A 329 22.35 -9.28 23.20
C GLN A 329 23.48 -8.26 23.03
N PHE A 330 23.37 -7.39 22.02
CA PHE A 330 24.44 -6.42 21.73
C PHE A 330 24.25 -5.11 22.48
N ALA A 331 23.03 -4.55 22.47
CA ALA A 331 22.76 -3.25 23.05
C ALA A 331 22.22 -3.29 24.48
N GLY A 332 21.85 -4.46 25.01
CA GLY A 332 21.22 -4.59 26.31
C GLY A 332 19.88 -3.85 26.41
N LEU A 333 19.14 -3.76 25.31
CA LEU A 333 17.83 -3.11 25.23
C LEU A 333 16.71 -4.15 25.28
N PRO A 334 15.89 -4.18 26.33
CA PRO A 334 14.70 -5.02 26.38
C PRO A 334 13.82 -4.76 25.15
N THR A 335 13.55 -5.79 24.39
CA THR A 335 12.85 -5.67 23.09
C THR A 335 11.72 -6.68 23.00
N ALA A 336 10.49 -6.19 22.77
CA ALA A 336 9.32 -7.04 22.53
C ALA A 336 8.88 -6.97 21.07
N VAL A 337 8.43 -8.10 20.51
CA VAL A 337 7.93 -8.19 19.12
C VAL A 337 6.48 -8.63 19.11
N HIS A 338 5.62 -7.82 18.55
CA HIS A 338 4.19 -8.06 18.48
C HIS A 338 3.73 -8.32 17.05
N TYR A 339 2.68 -9.14 16.90
CA TYR A 339 1.87 -9.10 15.70
C TYR A 339 1.13 -7.76 15.65
N ALA A 340 1.35 -6.97 14.63
CA ALA A 340 0.68 -5.68 14.49
C ALA A 340 -0.86 -5.83 14.40
N SER A 341 -1.35 -6.92 13.78
CA SER A 341 -2.76 -7.28 13.74
C SER A 341 -3.40 -7.44 15.11
N GLU A 342 -2.66 -8.02 16.08
CA GLU A 342 -3.16 -8.24 17.43
C GLU A 342 -2.95 -7.00 18.32
N PHE A 343 -1.80 -6.34 18.15
CA PHE A 343 -1.42 -5.17 18.94
C PHE A 343 -2.45 -4.03 18.82
N ARG A 344 -3.02 -3.82 17.63
CA ARG A 344 -4.02 -2.77 17.42
C ARG A 344 -5.31 -2.97 18.23
N TYR A 345 -5.62 -4.20 18.67
CA TYR A 345 -6.82 -4.51 19.45
C TYR A 345 -6.53 -4.76 20.94
N ALA A 346 -5.35 -5.30 21.24
CA ALA A 346 -4.95 -5.66 22.60
C ALA A 346 -3.50 -5.21 22.89
N PRO A 347 -3.24 -3.88 22.89
CA PRO A 347 -1.90 -3.37 23.14
C PRO A 347 -1.51 -3.58 24.62
N PRO A 348 -0.23 -3.89 24.92
CA PRO A 348 0.26 -3.96 26.29
C PRO A 348 0.19 -2.58 26.99
N PRO A 349 0.34 -2.54 28.32
CA PRO A 349 0.53 -1.28 29.04
C PRO A 349 1.71 -0.48 28.48
N LEU A 350 1.57 0.85 28.43
CA LEU A 350 2.66 1.73 28.01
C LEU A 350 3.84 1.64 29.00
N ALA A 351 5.05 1.62 28.46
CA ALA A 351 6.28 1.79 29.21
C ALA A 351 6.97 3.10 28.81
N PRO A 352 7.65 3.79 29.74
CA PRO A 352 8.38 5.01 29.42
C PRO A 352 9.59 4.75 28.54
N ASN A 353 10.13 5.79 27.92
CA ASN A 353 11.38 5.77 27.16
C ASN A 353 11.45 4.67 26.08
N THR A 354 10.31 4.40 25.43
CA THR A 354 10.18 3.32 24.46
C THR A 354 10.29 3.85 23.01
N LEU A 355 11.13 3.21 22.21
CA LEU A 355 11.13 3.32 20.74
C LEU A 355 10.18 2.27 20.15
N THR A 356 9.19 2.70 19.39
CA THR A 356 8.30 1.79 18.64
C THR A 356 8.77 1.70 17.20
N ILE A 357 9.09 0.48 16.73
CA ILE A 357 9.59 0.21 15.38
C ILE A 357 8.51 -0.50 14.58
N GLY A 358 8.05 0.10 13.48
CA GLY A 358 7.20 -0.56 12.49
C GLY A 358 8.03 -1.18 11.39
N VAL A 359 7.84 -2.48 11.10
CA VAL A 359 8.60 -3.17 10.06
C VAL A 359 7.64 -3.71 9.00
N THR A 360 7.83 -3.27 7.77
CA THR A 360 7.05 -3.74 6.61
C THR A 360 7.82 -3.54 5.32
N GLN A 361 7.88 -4.57 4.48
CA GLN A 361 8.55 -4.50 3.18
C GLN A 361 7.94 -3.43 2.28
N SER A 362 6.61 -3.38 2.17
CA SER A 362 5.89 -2.46 1.28
C SER A 362 5.70 -1.06 1.87
N GLY A 363 5.81 -0.90 3.20
CA GLY A 363 5.40 0.32 3.87
C GLY A 363 3.88 0.59 3.86
N GLU A 364 3.09 -0.39 3.41
CA GLU A 364 1.63 -0.28 3.19
C GLU A 364 0.83 -1.36 3.94
N THR A 365 1.44 -2.05 4.91
CA THR A 365 0.74 -3.08 5.68
C THR A 365 -0.24 -2.43 6.64
N ALA A 366 -1.53 -2.54 6.36
CA ALA A 366 -2.60 -1.84 7.07
C ALA A 366 -2.54 -2.04 8.60
N ASP A 367 -2.34 -3.28 9.07
CA ASP A 367 -2.23 -3.56 10.50
C ASP A 367 -1.02 -2.88 11.15
N THR A 368 0.13 -2.84 10.46
CA THR A 368 1.34 -2.18 10.97
C THR A 368 1.13 -0.67 11.07
N LEU A 369 0.55 -0.06 10.05
CA LEU A 369 0.24 1.37 10.03
C LEU A 369 -0.77 1.74 11.12
N ALA A 370 -1.87 0.99 11.23
CA ALA A 370 -2.90 1.24 12.23
C ALA A 370 -2.37 1.04 13.66
N ALA A 371 -1.55 0.02 13.90
CA ALA A 371 -0.93 -0.22 15.20
C ALA A 371 0.01 0.92 15.61
N LEU A 372 0.83 1.43 14.68
CA LEU A 372 1.72 2.59 14.91
C LEU A 372 0.93 3.88 15.19
N ALA A 373 -0.13 4.14 14.43
CA ALA A 373 -1.00 5.32 14.64
C ALA A 373 -1.66 5.28 16.02
N MET A 374 -2.26 4.13 16.37
CA MET A 374 -2.90 3.91 17.66
C MET A 374 -1.91 4.07 18.82
N GLU A 375 -0.68 3.51 18.69
CA GLU A 375 0.36 3.61 19.71
C GLU A 375 0.83 5.07 19.88
N ALA A 376 1.03 5.81 18.78
CA ALA A 376 1.36 7.23 18.83
C ALA A 376 0.28 8.05 19.54
N GLN A 377 -1.00 7.78 19.25
CA GLN A 377 -2.13 8.44 19.89
C GLN A 377 -2.19 8.16 21.40
N ARG A 378 -2.02 6.89 21.81
CA ARG A 378 -1.98 6.48 23.23
C ARG A 378 -0.87 7.19 23.98
N ARG A 379 0.33 7.28 23.38
CA ARG A 379 1.48 7.95 23.97
C ARG A 379 1.31 9.45 24.05
N SER A 380 0.78 10.07 22.99
CA SER A 380 0.52 11.52 22.98
C SER A 380 -0.54 11.95 24.02
N ALA A 381 -1.45 11.06 24.39
CA ALA A 381 -2.43 11.30 25.43
C ALA A 381 -1.87 11.14 26.85
N HIS A 382 -0.65 10.60 27.02
CA HIS A 382 -0.06 10.42 28.34
C HIS A 382 0.56 11.72 28.87
N PRO A 383 0.31 12.13 30.13
CA PRO A 383 0.77 13.41 30.66
C PRO A 383 2.28 13.47 30.91
N ASP A 384 2.96 12.35 31.11
CA ASP A 384 4.39 12.29 31.38
C ASP A 384 5.19 12.26 30.07
N PRO A 385 6.12 13.23 29.85
CA PRO A 385 6.97 13.28 28.65
C PRO A 385 7.82 12.02 28.38
N ALA A 386 8.11 11.22 29.40
CA ALA A 386 8.81 9.94 29.24
C ALA A 386 8.03 8.96 28.34
N TYR A 387 6.74 9.16 28.18
CA TYR A 387 5.88 8.35 27.31
C TYR A 387 5.67 8.95 25.92
N ALA A 388 6.29 10.07 25.59
CA ALA A 388 6.15 10.71 24.28
C ALA A 388 6.42 9.71 23.14
N PRO A 389 5.68 9.79 22.03
CA PRO A 389 5.84 8.87 20.90
C PRO A 389 7.22 9.03 20.26
N ARG A 390 7.93 7.94 20.11
CA ARG A 390 9.21 7.80 19.40
C ARG A 390 9.06 6.67 18.43
N GLN A 391 9.06 6.97 17.12
CA GLN A 391 8.75 5.97 16.10
C GLN A 391 9.83 5.89 15.03
N LEU A 392 10.09 4.67 14.57
CA LEU A 392 10.95 4.33 13.44
C LEU A 392 10.23 3.38 12.50
N GLY A 393 10.29 3.64 11.21
CA GLY A 393 9.88 2.71 10.16
C GLY A 393 11.08 2.01 9.52
N VAL A 394 11.02 0.69 9.38
CA VAL A 394 11.96 -0.10 8.58
C VAL A 394 11.21 -0.61 7.36
N THR A 395 11.58 -0.15 6.17
CA THR A 395 10.85 -0.45 4.93
C THR A 395 11.76 -0.51 3.73
N ASN A 396 11.28 -1.14 2.65
CA ASN A 396 11.91 -1.14 1.33
C ASN A 396 11.29 -0.09 0.38
N ARG A 397 10.41 0.77 0.91
CA ARG A 397 9.68 1.78 0.15
C ARG A 397 9.67 3.10 0.91
N PRO A 398 10.71 3.94 0.74
CA PRO A 398 10.80 5.21 1.44
C PRO A 398 9.73 6.23 1.04
N GLU A 399 9.01 6.00 -0.06
CA GLU A 399 7.88 6.81 -0.52
C GLU A 399 6.51 6.36 0.01
N SER A 400 6.46 5.32 0.83
CA SER A 400 5.23 4.67 1.31
C SER A 400 4.47 5.47 2.37
N SER A 401 3.28 4.95 2.74
CA SER A 401 2.46 5.50 3.84
C SER A 401 3.20 5.45 5.18
N LEU A 402 3.97 4.38 5.44
CA LEU A 402 4.81 4.31 6.65
C LEU A 402 5.75 5.51 6.76
N SER A 403 6.40 5.88 5.65
CA SER A 403 7.38 6.98 5.63
C SER A 403 6.76 8.36 5.85
N ARG A 404 5.49 8.51 5.53
CA ARG A 404 4.73 9.74 5.84
C ARG A 404 4.22 9.78 7.27
N GLN A 405 4.03 8.61 7.88
CA GLN A 405 3.42 8.48 9.20
C GLN A 405 4.42 8.62 10.36
N VAL A 406 5.67 8.17 10.16
CA VAL A 406 6.67 8.14 11.23
C VAL A 406 7.82 9.13 10.97
N PRO A 407 8.43 9.72 12.02
CA PRO A 407 9.44 10.75 11.84
C PRO A 407 10.79 10.21 11.32
N HIS A 408 11.07 8.93 11.52
CA HIS A 408 12.34 8.32 11.15
C HIS A 408 12.12 7.09 10.28
N ILE A 409 12.91 6.97 9.20
CA ILE A 409 12.86 5.83 8.28
C ILE A 409 14.26 5.24 8.13
N LEU A 410 14.32 3.92 8.17
CA LEU A 410 15.47 3.14 7.73
C LEU A 410 15.08 2.36 6.47
N ASP A 411 15.56 2.86 5.34
CA ASP A 411 15.39 2.21 4.02
C ASP A 411 16.35 1.03 3.91
N ILE A 412 15.81 -0.16 3.64
CA ILE A 412 16.61 -1.37 3.44
C ILE A 412 17.24 -1.45 2.03
N GLY A 413 16.72 -0.72 1.06
CA GLY A 413 17.33 -0.53 -0.27
C GLY A 413 17.47 -1.80 -1.11
N ALA A 414 16.57 -2.79 -0.94
CA ALA A 414 16.67 -4.08 -1.62
C ALA A 414 16.10 -4.09 -3.07
N GLY A 415 15.63 -2.92 -3.57
CA GLY A 415 14.96 -2.84 -4.87
C GLY A 415 13.59 -3.53 -4.89
N ILE A 416 13.00 -3.70 -6.08
CA ILE A 416 11.67 -4.33 -6.21
C ILE A 416 11.74 -5.81 -5.85
N GLU A 417 10.82 -6.25 -4.98
CA GLU A 417 10.54 -7.65 -4.69
C GLU A 417 9.08 -7.95 -5.03
N VAL A 418 8.88 -8.92 -5.91
CA VAL A 418 7.58 -9.35 -6.47
C VAL A 418 7.10 -10.65 -5.83
N GLY A 419 8.04 -11.48 -5.38
CA GLY A 419 7.73 -12.74 -4.70
C GLY A 419 6.91 -12.51 -3.44
N VAL A 420 5.83 -13.31 -3.24
CA VAL A 420 4.97 -13.19 -2.06
C VAL A 420 5.73 -13.48 -0.77
N ALA A 421 6.53 -14.54 -0.77
CA ALA A 421 7.43 -14.82 0.34
C ALA A 421 8.70 -13.97 0.17
N ALA A 422 8.96 -13.10 1.13
CA ALA A 422 10.14 -12.23 1.11
C ALA A 422 11.44 -13.02 1.17
N THR A 423 12.41 -12.63 0.39
CA THR A 423 13.77 -13.21 0.32
C THR A 423 14.82 -12.14 0.51
N LYS A 424 15.10 -11.33 -0.51
CA LYS A 424 16.10 -10.26 -0.43
C LYS A 424 15.70 -9.12 0.52
N THR A 425 14.42 -8.81 0.62
CA THR A 425 13.95 -7.80 1.59
C THR A 425 14.01 -8.32 3.03
N PHE A 426 13.80 -9.62 3.25
CA PHE A 426 14.06 -10.24 4.55
C PHE A 426 15.53 -10.09 4.95
N MET A 427 16.47 -10.39 4.04
CA MET A 427 17.90 -10.17 4.23
C MET A 427 18.19 -8.69 4.56
N GLY A 428 17.62 -7.76 3.82
CA GLY A 428 17.77 -6.32 4.06
C GLY A 428 17.24 -5.88 5.44
N GLN A 429 16.11 -6.46 5.89
CA GLN A 429 15.58 -6.21 7.24
C GLN A 429 16.52 -6.75 8.33
N LEU A 430 17.10 -7.94 8.15
CA LEU A 430 18.10 -8.48 9.08
C LEU A 430 19.31 -7.54 9.17
N LEU A 431 19.84 -7.09 8.04
CA LEU A 431 20.97 -6.14 8.00
C LEU A 431 20.63 -4.80 8.68
N ALA A 432 19.42 -4.29 8.50
CA ALA A 432 18.93 -3.10 9.20
C ALA A 432 18.97 -3.29 10.74
N PHE A 433 18.54 -4.45 11.23
CA PHE A 433 18.61 -4.77 12.67
C PHE A 433 20.03 -4.97 13.17
N TYR A 434 20.94 -5.57 12.39
CA TYR A 434 22.37 -5.59 12.73
C TYR A 434 22.93 -4.17 12.87
N GLY A 435 22.59 -3.29 11.91
CA GLY A 435 23.00 -1.90 11.97
C GLY A 435 22.48 -1.17 13.20
N LEU A 436 21.19 -1.31 13.53
CA LEU A 436 20.59 -0.72 14.73
C LEU A 436 21.24 -1.25 16.01
N ALA A 437 21.42 -2.57 16.12
CA ALA A 437 22.02 -3.19 17.30
C ALA A 437 23.45 -2.70 17.53
N MET A 438 24.28 -2.62 16.49
CA MET A 438 25.65 -2.07 16.58
C MET A 438 25.66 -0.58 16.94
N ALA A 439 24.76 0.21 16.34
CA ALA A 439 24.67 1.63 16.61
C ALA A 439 24.26 1.92 18.07
N PHE A 440 23.29 1.18 18.61
CA PHE A 440 22.90 1.26 20.02
C PHE A 440 24.01 0.72 20.95
N ALA A 441 24.64 -0.40 20.60
CA ALA A 441 25.69 -1.00 21.41
C ALA A 441 26.89 -0.05 21.60
N ALA A 442 27.32 0.62 20.54
CA ALA A 442 28.42 1.60 20.60
C ALA A 442 28.09 2.77 21.54
N ARG A 443 26.89 3.33 21.44
CA ARG A 443 26.46 4.48 22.26
C ARG A 443 26.22 4.12 23.71
N ARG A 444 25.74 2.93 23.97
CA ARG A 444 25.52 2.43 25.35
C ARG A 444 26.78 1.89 26.01
N GLY A 445 27.86 1.68 25.25
CA GLY A 445 29.09 1.05 25.74
C GLY A 445 28.87 -0.40 26.18
N SER A 446 27.84 -1.09 25.69
CA SER A 446 27.51 -2.47 26.04
C SER A 446 28.40 -3.49 25.32
N ARG A 447 29.13 -3.07 24.29
CA ARG A 447 30.18 -3.81 23.59
C ARG A 447 31.40 -2.93 23.38
N SER A 448 32.57 -3.54 23.43
CA SER A 448 33.81 -2.85 23.10
C SER A 448 33.88 -2.49 21.60
N ALA A 449 34.65 -1.46 21.30
CA ALA A 449 34.89 -1.07 19.90
C ALA A 449 35.50 -2.22 19.06
N ALA A 450 36.34 -3.07 19.66
CA ALA A 450 36.95 -4.21 19.01
C ALA A 450 35.93 -5.30 18.66
N GLU A 451 34.98 -5.61 19.55
CA GLU A 451 33.91 -6.56 19.29
C GLU A 451 32.98 -6.07 18.15
N ILE A 452 32.63 -4.78 18.15
CA ILE A 452 31.80 -4.18 17.10
C ILE A 452 32.55 -4.18 15.77
N GLN A 453 33.85 -3.86 15.76
CA GLN A 453 34.66 -3.88 14.55
C GLN A 453 34.73 -5.28 13.94
N THR A 454 34.85 -6.32 14.74
CA THR A 454 34.82 -7.72 14.27
C THR A 454 33.52 -8.02 13.52
N LEU A 455 32.37 -7.61 14.07
CA LEU A 455 31.07 -7.78 13.41
C LEU A 455 30.95 -6.97 12.10
N VAL A 456 31.47 -5.75 12.08
CA VAL A 456 31.51 -4.91 10.86
C VAL A 456 32.33 -5.60 9.78
N ASP A 457 33.49 -6.16 10.13
CA ASP A 457 34.36 -6.86 9.17
C ASP A 457 33.72 -8.15 8.66
N GLU A 458 33.04 -8.92 9.49
CA GLU A 458 32.25 -10.09 9.08
C GLU A 458 31.12 -9.69 8.13
N LEU A 459 30.34 -8.65 8.45
CA LEU A 459 29.26 -8.18 7.57
C LEU A 459 29.77 -7.67 6.21
N ARG A 460 30.97 -7.09 6.15
CA ARG A 460 31.59 -6.68 4.88
C ARG A 460 31.93 -7.86 3.98
N THR A 461 32.16 -9.05 4.53
CA THR A 461 32.43 -10.26 3.74
C THR A 461 31.14 -11.00 3.31
N LEU A 462 29.99 -10.70 3.93
CA LEU A 462 28.72 -11.39 3.69
C LEU A 462 28.32 -11.45 2.21
N PRO A 463 28.48 -10.39 1.39
CA PRO A 463 28.12 -10.46 -0.03
C PRO A 463 28.87 -11.49 -0.86
N GLN A 464 29.99 -12.00 -0.35
CA GLN A 464 30.85 -12.98 -1.03
C GLN A 464 30.55 -14.43 -0.60
N GLN A 465 29.78 -14.62 0.45
CA GLN A 465 29.36 -15.92 1.01
C GLN A 465 28.07 -16.42 0.39
#